data_1313c890604a437413337ef39e497263
#
_entry.id   1313c890604a437413337ef39e497263
#
_cell.length_a   1.000
_cell.length_b   1.000
_cell.length_c   1.000
_cell.angle_alpha   90.00
_cell.angle_beta   90.00
_cell.angle_gamma   90.00
#
_symmetry.space_group_name_H-M   'P 1'
#
loop_
_entity.id
_entity.type
_entity.pdbx_description
1 polymer ?
#
loop_
_entity_poly.entity_id
_entity_poly.type
_entity_poly.pdbx_seq_one_letter_code
_entity_poly.pdbx_strand_id
1 'polypeptide(L)'
;MIFYFFLLEMVNSNTIYESHVLIFIGVYKHHGLNRRHGIKQPRNPWSDGPEYITQCPIQPGDSFNYKVIFSMEVGTLWWHAHSDWSRATVHGAIVVHPQPGEQYPFPKPHEEVPIILGEWWKKDVMEVLKEFLASGSAPRDSDAYTINGQPGDLYPCSRQATFKLNVEYGKKYILRMVNAVMNEILFFAIANHSLTVVGADGSYTKQLTKEYVVIAPGQTLDCMFEANQVRPGARYYMAARAYSSASSVPFDKTTTTGILQYGGGPGLTTTSLLLPSLPQYNDTTAAFDFLAGLRSLNQLLFSISAYNTRIYTTISINTFPCKNNSCAGPNGTRLSASMNNISFEHPSVDILKAYYYQIGGVYGTHFPRVPPLYYNFTGRNLPVILQTPERATKVMMIEYNTIVEVVFQGTALVVGLDHPMHLHGFNFYVVGWGFGNFDDKKDPMKYNLVDPPFRNTVLVPINGWAAIRFRASNPGVWYLHCHLEKHHTWGMDTVFIVKNGNQDQDRMLPPPLHMPRC
;
A
#
# COMPACT_ATOMS: atom_id res chain seq x y z
N MET A 1 -25.64 7.04 -3.37
CA MET A 1 -24.21 7.00 -3.67
C MET A 1 -24.03 5.99 -4.79
N ILE A 2 -23.75 6.43 -6.02
CA ILE A 2 -23.65 5.55 -7.19
C ILE A 2 -22.17 5.21 -7.35
N PHE A 3 -21.79 3.97 -7.03
CA PHE A 3 -20.45 3.46 -7.30
C PHE A 3 -20.39 3.02 -8.77
N TYR A 4 -19.61 3.72 -9.59
CA TYR A 4 -19.23 3.19 -10.90
C TYR A 4 -17.96 2.34 -10.71
N PHE A 5 -18.10 1.03 -10.84
CA PHE A 5 -16.97 0.14 -11.04
C PHE A 5 -16.45 0.36 -12.47
N PHE A 6 -15.38 1.09 -12.62
CA PHE A 6 -14.64 1.09 -13.86
C PHE A 6 -13.59 -0.02 -13.81
N LEU A 7 -13.89 -1.14 -14.43
CA LEU A 7 -12.86 -2.10 -14.83
C LEU A 7 -12.13 -1.43 -15.99
N LEU A 8 -10.97 -0.86 -15.75
CA LEU A 8 -10.12 -0.35 -16.82
C LEU A 8 -9.37 -1.56 -17.39
N GLU A 9 -9.93 -2.20 -18.42
CA GLU A 9 -9.20 -3.17 -19.22
C GLU A 9 -8.16 -2.42 -20.04
N MET A 10 -6.91 -2.55 -19.67
CA MET A 10 -5.79 -1.93 -20.36
C MET A 10 -4.84 -3.00 -20.85
N VAL A 11 -4.42 -2.84 -22.09
CA VAL A 11 -3.47 -3.73 -22.74
C VAL A 11 -2.11 -3.05 -22.75
N ASN A 12 -1.09 -3.70 -22.22
CA ASN A 12 0.29 -3.21 -22.24
C ASN A 12 0.91 -3.46 -23.63
N SER A 13 1.60 -2.47 -24.22
CA SER A 13 2.43 -2.63 -25.40
C SER A 13 3.82 -2.04 -25.17
N ASN A 14 4.82 -2.49 -25.90
CA ASN A 14 6.18 -1.94 -25.86
C ASN A 14 6.26 -0.46 -26.31
N THR A 15 5.15 0.11 -26.73
CA THR A 15 4.97 1.55 -26.96
C THR A 15 4.25 2.14 -25.74
N ILE A 16 4.68 3.32 -25.31
CA ILE A 16 4.02 4.09 -24.25
C ILE A 16 2.57 4.33 -24.66
N TYR A 17 1.60 3.72 -23.95
CA TYR A 17 0.18 3.99 -24.16
C TYR A 17 -0.25 5.17 -23.32
N GLU A 18 -0.74 6.18 -23.99
CA GLU A 18 -1.43 7.31 -23.37
C GLU A 18 -2.92 6.96 -23.29
N SER A 19 -3.42 6.73 -22.07
CA SER A 19 -4.85 6.60 -21.83
C SER A 19 -5.34 7.82 -21.07
N HIS A 20 -6.30 8.51 -21.64
CA HIS A 20 -6.99 9.60 -20.95
C HIS A 20 -8.11 9.00 -20.11
N VAL A 21 -7.91 8.94 -18.78
CA VAL A 21 -8.97 8.56 -17.84
C VAL A 21 -9.64 9.84 -17.36
N LEU A 22 -10.85 10.07 -17.80
CA LEU A 22 -11.70 11.15 -17.28
C LEU A 22 -12.27 10.67 -15.94
N ILE A 23 -11.73 11.11 -14.84
CA ILE A 23 -12.30 10.82 -13.53
C ILE A 23 -13.03 12.06 -13.06
N PHE A 24 -14.37 12.02 -13.16
CA PHE A 24 -15.23 13.00 -12.53
C PHE A 24 -15.32 12.69 -11.04
N ILE A 25 -14.73 13.53 -10.20
CA ILE A 25 -14.97 13.48 -8.77
C ILE A 25 -15.76 14.70 -8.38
N GLY A 26 -17.07 14.58 -8.50
CA GLY A 26 -17.99 15.44 -7.81
C GLY A 26 -18.22 14.93 -6.38
N VAL A 27 -17.27 15.11 -5.46
CA VAL A 27 -17.51 14.82 -4.04
C VAL A 27 -18.16 16.04 -3.40
N TYR A 28 -19.40 15.90 -3.03
CA TYR A 28 -20.32 16.98 -2.63
C TYR A 28 -19.93 17.78 -1.37
N LYS A 29 -18.82 17.57 -0.71
CA LYS A 29 -18.40 18.34 0.49
C LYS A 29 -16.89 18.37 0.77
N HIS A 30 -16.05 17.58 0.13
CA HIS A 30 -14.64 17.46 0.47
C HIS A 30 -13.77 17.59 -0.78
N HIS A 31 -12.54 18.06 -0.59
CA HIS A 31 -11.53 18.13 -1.62
C HIS A 31 -11.27 16.73 -2.21
N GLY A 32 -11.09 16.62 -3.52
CA GLY A 32 -10.87 15.34 -4.20
C GLY A 32 -9.48 15.26 -4.81
N LEU A 33 -8.79 14.14 -4.59
CA LEU A 33 -7.57 13.75 -5.28
C LEU A 33 -7.62 12.26 -5.55
N ASN A 34 -7.22 11.84 -6.75
CA ASN A 34 -7.13 10.43 -7.09
C ASN A 34 -5.73 10.06 -7.52
N ARG A 35 -5.24 9.01 -6.91
CA ARG A 35 -3.98 8.40 -7.23
C ARG A 35 -4.18 7.02 -7.87
N ARG A 36 -3.24 6.62 -8.75
CA ARG A 36 -3.11 5.26 -9.32
C ARG A 36 -1.91 4.60 -8.68
N HIS A 37 -2.20 3.86 -7.62
CA HIS A 37 -1.20 3.19 -6.80
C HIS A 37 -0.43 2.14 -7.61
N GLY A 38 0.89 2.24 -7.64
CA GLY A 38 1.79 1.33 -8.32
C GLY A 38 2.03 1.62 -9.81
N ILE A 39 1.37 2.63 -10.40
CA ILE A 39 1.69 3.08 -11.75
C ILE A 39 2.88 4.04 -11.69
N LYS A 40 3.92 3.76 -12.48
CA LYS A 40 5.17 4.52 -12.46
C LYS A 40 5.06 5.92 -13.00
N GLN A 41 4.09 6.18 -13.92
CA GLN A 41 3.94 7.48 -14.56
C GLN A 41 5.27 8.00 -15.15
N PRO A 42 5.91 7.31 -16.11
CA PRO A 42 7.23 7.67 -16.59
C PRO A 42 7.33 9.14 -16.99
N ARG A 43 8.21 9.89 -16.32
CA ARG A 43 8.46 11.33 -16.55
C ARG A 43 7.27 12.25 -16.25
N ASN A 44 6.14 11.71 -15.76
CA ASN A 44 4.89 12.44 -15.57
C ASN A 44 4.44 12.47 -14.10
N PRO A 45 5.19 13.08 -13.19
CA PRO A 45 4.79 13.21 -11.80
C PRO A 45 3.53 14.06 -11.60
N TRP A 46 3.14 14.89 -12.61
CA TRP A 46 1.93 15.71 -12.60
C TRP A 46 0.63 14.92 -12.50
N SER A 47 0.65 13.64 -12.85
CA SER A 47 -0.49 12.74 -12.74
C SER A 47 -0.34 11.70 -11.64
N ASP A 48 0.59 11.87 -10.68
CA ASP A 48 0.72 10.97 -9.53
C ASP A 48 -0.40 11.19 -8.51
N GLY A 49 -0.69 12.42 -8.11
CA GLY A 49 -1.92 12.80 -7.43
C GLY A 49 -1.87 13.08 -5.93
N PRO A 50 -0.80 12.84 -5.13
CA PRO A 50 -0.81 13.12 -3.68
C PRO A 50 -0.85 14.62 -3.38
N GLU A 51 -1.66 14.93 -2.37
CA GLU A 51 -1.98 16.29 -1.94
C GLU A 51 -0.73 17.03 -1.43
N TYR A 52 -0.52 18.25 -1.90
CA TYR A 52 0.63 19.12 -1.61
C TYR A 52 2.01 18.51 -1.93
N ILE A 53 2.05 17.34 -2.54
CA ILE A 53 3.29 16.72 -3.03
C ILE A 53 3.43 16.97 -4.53
N THR A 54 2.46 16.51 -5.34
CA THR A 54 2.50 16.67 -6.80
C THR A 54 1.41 17.57 -7.35
N GLN A 55 0.43 17.94 -6.56
CA GLN A 55 -0.63 18.89 -6.89
C GLN A 55 -1.33 19.42 -5.65
N CYS A 56 -2.08 20.48 -5.81
CA CYS A 56 -3.03 20.96 -4.82
C CYS A 56 -4.38 20.26 -4.91
N PRO A 57 -5.20 20.29 -3.84
CA PRO A 57 -6.51 19.66 -3.84
C PRO A 57 -7.42 20.17 -4.96
N ILE A 58 -8.15 19.26 -5.61
CA ILE A 58 -9.24 19.61 -6.50
C ILE A 58 -10.40 20.10 -5.65
N GLN A 59 -10.85 21.34 -5.86
CA GLN A 59 -11.92 21.92 -5.09
C GLN A 59 -13.27 21.26 -5.40
N PRO A 60 -14.24 21.27 -4.46
CA PRO A 60 -15.59 20.78 -4.73
C PRO A 60 -16.22 21.48 -5.94
N GLY A 61 -16.69 20.70 -6.91
CA GLY A 61 -17.24 21.19 -8.18
C GLY A 61 -16.25 21.34 -9.32
N ASP A 62 -14.94 21.29 -9.04
CA ASP A 62 -13.90 21.28 -10.06
C ASP A 62 -13.58 19.86 -10.54
N SER A 63 -12.86 19.77 -11.67
CA SER A 63 -12.37 18.51 -12.23
C SER A 63 -10.94 18.65 -12.73
N PHE A 64 -10.21 17.53 -12.75
CA PHE A 64 -8.87 17.48 -13.31
C PHE A 64 -8.69 16.20 -14.15
N ASN A 65 -8.11 16.36 -15.35
CA ASN A 65 -7.83 15.26 -16.25
C ASN A 65 -6.43 14.71 -16.01
N TYR A 66 -6.34 13.49 -15.53
CA TYR A 66 -5.08 12.81 -15.35
C TYR A 66 -4.66 12.07 -16.63
N LYS A 67 -3.42 12.28 -17.06
CA LYS A 67 -2.79 11.49 -18.12
C LYS A 67 -2.10 10.29 -17.50
N VAL A 68 -2.70 9.10 -17.61
CA VAL A 68 -2.12 7.87 -17.05
C VAL A 68 -1.19 7.24 -18.08
N ILE A 69 0.08 7.02 -17.69
CA ILE A 69 1.11 6.42 -18.54
C ILE A 69 1.56 5.11 -17.89
N PHE A 70 1.19 3.98 -18.52
CA PHE A 70 1.69 2.66 -18.15
C PHE A 70 3.03 2.41 -18.83
N SER A 71 3.89 1.60 -18.19
CA SER A 71 5.21 1.24 -18.72
C SER A 71 5.45 -0.26 -18.81
N MET A 72 5.40 -0.96 -17.68
CA MET A 72 5.68 -2.40 -17.60
C MET A 72 4.77 -3.11 -16.62
N GLU A 73 3.80 -2.40 -16.10
CA GLU A 73 2.85 -2.93 -15.14
C GLU A 73 1.96 -3.98 -15.80
N VAL A 74 1.80 -5.15 -15.17
CA VAL A 74 0.88 -6.22 -15.57
C VAL A 74 0.27 -6.87 -14.34
N GLY A 75 -1.03 -7.17 -14.38
CA GLY A 75 -1.76 -7.72 -13.24
C GLY A 75 -2.56 -6.66 -12.50
N THR A 76 -2.73 -6.85 -11.20
CA THR A 76 -3.59 -5.98 -10.39
C THR A 76 -2.83 -4.82 -9.79
N LEU A 77 -3.37 -3.64 -10.01
CA LEU A 77 -3.07 -2.39 -9.35
C LEU A 77 -4.39 -1.79 -8.83
N TRP A 78 -4.36 -0.59 -8.27
CA TRP A 78 -5.56 0.07 -7.80
C TRP A 78 -5.45 1.59 -7.83
N TRP A 79 -6.57 2.26 -7.69
CA TRP A 79 -6.64 3.70 -7.55
C TRP A 79 -7.38 4.05 -6.27
N HIS A 80 -7.03 5.16 -5.66
CA HIS A 80 -7.68 5.63 -4.44
C HIS A 80 -7.55 7.14 -4.26
N ALA A 81 -8.42 7.72 -3.46
CA ALA A 81 -8.25 9.09 -2.99
C ALA A 81 -6.96 9.20 -2.16
N HIS A 82 -6.23 10.30 -2.34
CA HIS A 82 -4.99 10.59 -1.63
C HIS A 82 -5.07 11.96 -0.95
N SER A 83 -6.22 12.26 -0.40
CA SER A 83 -6.51 13.43 0.44
C SER A 83 -7.27 12.97 1.67
N ASP A 84 -6.85 13.43 2.83
CA ASP A 84 -7.45 13.07 4.12
C ASP A 84 -7.73 11.55 4.23
N TRP A 85 -8.83 11.15 4.86
CA TRP A 85 -9.27 9.75 4.98
C TRP A 85 -10.27 9.32 3.90
N SER A 86 -10.38 10.08 2.81
CA SER A 86 -11.30 9.76 1.69
C SER A 86 -11.04 8.40 1.05
N ARG A 87 -9.82 7.84 1.16
CA ARG A 87 -9.47 6.50 0.68
C ARG A 87 -10.39 5.40 1.25
N ALA A 88 -10.90 5.55 2.46
CA ALA A 88 -11.80 4.57 3.07
C ALA A 88 -13.02 4.25 2.22
N THR A 89 -13.49 5.20 1.41
CA THR A 89 -14.70 5.06 0.60
C THR A 89 -14.49 5.31 -0.90
N VAL A 90 -13.34 5.86 -1.30
CA VAL A 90 -13.03 6.26 -2.69
C VAL A 90 -11.81 5.51 -3.17
N HIS A 91 -12.04 4.33 -3.73
CA HIS A 91 -11.01 3.45 -4.27
C HIS A 91 -11.61 2.42 -5.23
N GLY A 92 -10.74 1.78 -6.04
CA GLY A 92 -11.14 0.71 -6.95
C GLY A 92 -9.94 -0.02 -7.56
N ALA A 93 -10.20 -1.19 -8.13
CA ALA A 93 -9.17 -2.00 -8.79
C ALA A 93 -8.82 -1.45 -10.19
N ILE A 94 -7.58 -1.66 -10.61
CA ILE A 94 -7.09 -1.50 -11.98
C ILE A 94 -6.50 -2.86 -12.39
N VAL A 95 -6.98 -3.44 -13.49
CA VAL A 95 -6.43 -4.68 -14.04
C VAL A 95 -5.73 -4.36 -15.36
N VAL A 96 -4.43 -4.64 -15.41
CA VAL A 96 -3.61 -4.48 -16.61
C VAL A 96 -3.35 -5.86 -17.20
N HIS A 97 -3.97 -6.13 -18.35
CA HIS A 97 -3.81 -7.40 -19.06
C HIS A 97 -2.49 -7.46 -19.84
N PRO A 98 -1.99 -8.66 -20.17
CA PRO A 98 -0.91 -8.82 -21.13
C PRO A 98 -1.24 -8.17 -22.47
N GLN A 99 -0.20 -7.81 -23.23
CA GLN A 99 -0.41 -7.23 -24.58
C GLN A 99 -1.16 -8.19 -25.50
N PRO A 100 -1.87 -7.68 -26.52
CA PRO A 100 -2.46 -8.54 -27.55
C PRO A 100 -1.42 -9.46 -28.16
N GLY A 101 -1.68 -10.76 -28.09
CA GLY A 101 -0.75 -11.80 -28.58
C GLY A 101 0.20 -12.36 -27.53
N GLU A 102 0.34 -11.73 -26.37
CA GLU A 102 1.04 -12.30 -25.22
C GLU A 102 0.11 -13.17 -24.38
N GLN A 103 0.67 -14.21 -23.78
CA GLN A 103 -0.06 -15.12 -22.90
C GLN A 103 0.33 -14.85 -21.44
N TYR A 104 -0.57 -15.20 -20.53
CA TYR A 104 -0.22 -15.29 -19.12
C TYR A 104 0.91 -16.30 -18.91
N PRO A 105 1.88 -16.05 -18.01
CA PRO A 105 2.92 -17.03 -17.68
C PRO A 105 2.40 -18.16 -16.76
N PHE A 106 1.09 -18.27 -16.63
CA PHE A 106 0.36 -19.30 -15.88
C PHE A 106 -0.90 -19.70 -16.68
N PRO A 107 -1.59 -20.79 -16.33
CA PRO A 107 -2.79 -21.21 -17.06
C PRO A 107 -3.83 -20.10 -17.12
N LYS A 108 -4.39 -19.85 -18.31
CA LYS A 108 -5.43 -18.84 -18.49
C LYS A 108 -6.61 -19.13 -17.55
N PRO A 109 -7.03 -18.15 -16.71
CA PRO A 109 -8.17 -18.34 -15.84
C PRO A 109 -9.46 -18.44 -16.64
N HIS A 110 -10.45 -19.14 -16.08
CA HIS A 110 -11.83 -19.15 -16.58
C HIS A 110 -12.48 -17.78 -16.38
N GLU A 111 -12.24 -17.18 -15.20
CA GLU A 111 -12.77 -15.88 -14.83
C GLU A 111 -11.77 -15.14 -13.93
N GLU A 112 -11.79 -13.82 -14.01
CA GLU A 112 -11.00 -12.91 -13.17
C GLU A 112 -11.94 -12.13 -12.24
N VAL A 113 -11.68 -12.18 -10.94
CA VAL A 113 -12.60 -11.68 -9.92
C VAL A 113 -11.91 -10.66 -9.04
N PRO A 114 -12.29 -9.38 -9.10
CA PRO A 114 -11.79 -8.37 -8.17
C PRO A 114 -12.24 -8.67 -6.73
N ILE A 115 -11.30 -8.65 -5.80
CA ILE A 115 -11.52 -8.78 -4.35
C ILE A 115 -10.90 -7.57 -3.67
N ILE A 116 -11.72 -6.61 -3.29
CA ILE A 116 -11.29 -5.42 -2.57
C ILE A 116 -11.59 -5.63 -1.09
N LEU A 117 -10.54 -5.71 -0.29
CA LEU A 117 -10.60 -5.74 1.16
C LEU A 117 -10.63 -4.30 1.66
N GLY A 118 -11.63 -3.94 2.45
CA GLY A 118 -11.85 -2.59 2.95
C GLY A 118 -12.23 -2.56 4.42
N GLU A 119 -12.38 -1.36 4.96
CA GLU A 119 -12.89 -1.07 6.31
C GLU A 119 -14.18 -0.27 6.22
N TRP A 120 -15.03 -0.43 7.22
CA TRP A 120 -16.28 0.28 7.33
C TRP A 120 -16.52 0.81 8.74
N TRP A 121 -16.93 2.07 8.83
CA TRP A 121 -17.37 2.73 10.05
C TRP A 121 -18.85 3.08 9.96
N LYS A 122 -19.58 2.87 11.03
CA LYS A 122 -20.97 3.38 11.19
C LYS A 122 -21.00 4.89 11.21
N LYS A 123 -19.94 5.50 11.71
CA LYS A 123 -19.74 6.94 11.76
C LYS A 123 -19.16 7.43 10.44
N ASP A 124 -19.46 8.66 10.08
CA ASP A 124 -18.78 9.31 8.95
C ASP A 124 -17.26 9.34 9.19
N VAL A 125 -16.50 8.86 8.23
CA VAL A 125 -15.04 8.69 8.35
C VAL A 125 -14.31 10.02 8.53
N MET A 126 -14.85 11.12 8.02
CA MET A 126 -14.28 12.45 8.20
C MET A 126 -14.54 12.98 9.63
N GLU A 127 -15.64 12.59 10.27
CA GLU A 127 -15.84 12.86 11.69
C GLU A 127 -14.92 12.00 12.57
N VAL A 128 -14.62 10.75 12.16
CA VAL A 128 -13.60 9.92 12.83
C VAL A 128 -12.23 10.59 12.75
N LEU A 129 -11.83 11.09 11.56
CA LEU A 129 -10.59 11.85 11.37
C LEU A 129 -10.55 13.11 12.24
N LYS A 130 -11.62 13.87 12.27
CA LYS A 130 -11.70 15.10 13.08
C LYS A 130 -11.52 14.82 14.58
N GLU A 131 -12.17 13.79 15.10
CA GLU A 131 -12.01 13.36 16.50
C GLU A 131 -10.58 12.87 16.78
N PHE A 132 -10.03 12.09 15.88
CA PHE A 132 -8.65 11.62 15.92
C PHE A 132 -7.66 12.78 16.01
N LEU A 133 -7.76 13.76 15.10
CA LEU A 133 -6.89 14.94 15.09
C LEU A 133 -7.09 15.81 16.33
N ALA A 134 -8.30 15.95 16.83
CA ALA A 134 -8.60 16.75 18.03
C ALA A 134 -8.06 16.10 19.30
N SER A 135 -8.24 14.79 19.47
CA SER A 135 -7.83 14.08 20.69
C SER A 135 -6.31 13.93 20.82
N GLY A 136 -5.59 13.77 19.72
CA GLY A 136 -4.17 13.43 19.70
C GLY A 136 -3.86 11.98 20.07
N SER A 137 -4.86 11.12 20.24
CA SER A 137 -4.71 9.66 20.47
C SER A 137 -4.61 8.89 19.16
N ALA A 138 -4.66 7.56 19.22
CA ALA A 138 -4.94 6.73 18.04
C ALA A 138 -6.39 6.93 17.58
N PRO A 139 -6.69 6.74 16.27
CA PRO A 139 -8.05 6.82 15.78
C PRO A 139 -8.89 5.65 16.31
N ARG A 140 -10.20 5.83 16.28
CA ARG A 140 -11.15 4.73 16.54
C ARG A 140 -11.01 3.64 15.47
N ASP A 141 -10.99 2.38 15.91
CA ASP A 141 -11.01 1.23 15.01
C ASP A 141 -12.28 1.22 14.13
N SER A 142 -12.20 0.56 12.98
CA SER A 142 -13.37 0.31 12.13
C SER A 142 -14.42 -0.54 12.86
N ASP A 143 -15.66 -0.47 12.41
CA ASP A 143 -16.75 -1.31 12.94
C ASP A 143 -16.79 -2.69 12.25
N ALA A 144 -16.19 -2.83 11.07
CA ALA A 144 -16.00 -4.11 10.36
C ALA A 144 -15.02 -3.99 9.20
N TYR A 145 -14.32 -5.08 8.89
CA TYR A 145 -13.71 -5.28 7.57
C TYR A 145 -14.77 -5.67 6.55
N THR A 146 -14.46 -5.48 5.27
CA THR A 146 -15.36 -5.82 4.16
C THR A 146 -14.64 -6.57 3.05
N ILE A 147 -15.39 -7.43 2.36
CA ILE A 147 -15.05 -7.96 1.04
C ILE A 147 -15.99 -7.32 0.03
N ASN A 148 -15.45 -6.57 -0.94
CA ASN A 148 -16.23 -5.83 -1.94
C ASN A 148 -17.34 -4.95 -1.31
N GLY A 149 -17.00 -4.26 -0.21
CA GLY A 149 -17.89 -3.35 0.51
C GLY A 149 -18.90 -4.02 1.45
N GLN A 150 -18.86 -5.35 1.63
CA GLN A 150 -19.78 -6.10 2.48
C GLN A 150 -19.07 -6.76 3.66
N PRO A 151 -19.53 -6.53 4.91
CA PRO A 151 -18.97 -7.18 6.11
C PRO A 151 -19.17 -8.70 6.15
N GLY A 152 -20.14 -9.22 5.37
CA GLY A 152 -20.45 -10.65 5.32
C GLY A 152 -21.54 -11.07 6.30
N ASP A 153 -21.93 -12.35 6.25
CA ASP A 153 -23.09 -12.89 6.96
C ASP A 153 -22.85 -13.17 8.46
N LEU A 154 -21.58 -13.13 8.90
CA LEU A 154 -21.26 -13.09 10.33
C LEU A 154 -21.70 -11.76 10.97
N TYR A 155 -21.92 -10.74 10.15
CA TYR A 155 -22.51 -9.48 10.55
C TYR A 155 -24.02 -9.52 10.22
N PRO A 156 -24.92 -9.63 11.20
CA PRO A 156 -26.34 -9.97 10.92
C PRO A 156 -27.05 -9.04 9.93
N CYS A 157 -26.76 -7.73 9.96
CA CYS A 157 -27.36 -6.74 9.06
C CYS A 157 -26.85 -6.86 7.60
N SER A 158 -25.71 -7.51 7.36
CA SER A 158 -25.09 -7.66 6.04
C SER A 158 -25.39 -9.02 5.38
N ARG A 159 -26.11 -9.92 6.06
CA ARG A 159 -26.32 -11.32 5.63
C ARG A 159 -26.85 -11.45 4.20
N GLN A 160 -27.82 -10.65 3.79
CA GLN A 160 -28.40 -10.72 2.45
C GLN A 160 -27.49 -10.14 1.37
N ALA A 161 -26.65 -9.16 1.73
CA ALA A 161 -25.73 -8.47 0.83
C ALA A 161 -24.33 -9.10 0.81
N THR A 162 -24.11 -10.21 1.53
CA THR A 162 -22.83 -10.92 1.54
C THR A 162 -22.34 -11.20 0.13
N PHE A 163 -21.09 -10.85 -0.16
CA PHE A 163 -20.46 -11.12 -1.46
C PHE A 163 -20.48 -12.61 -1.77
N LYS A 164 -20.87 -12.98 -2.99
CA LYS A 164 -20.93 -14.37 -3.46
C LYS A 164 -20.18 -14.51 -4.77
N LEU A 165 -19.30 -15.51 -4.84
CA LEU A 165 -18.64 -15.95 -6.05
C LEU A 165 -19.18 -17.33 -6.43
N ASN A 166 -19.84 -17.41 -7.58
CA ASN A 166 -20.29 -18.68 -8.13
C ASN A 166 -19.17 -19.30 -8.96
N VAL A 167 -18.89 -20.58 -8.74
CA VAL A 167 -17.82 -21.30 -9.42
C VAL A 167 -18.31 -22.63 -10.00
N GLU A 168 -17.66 -23.05 -11.09
CA GLU A 168 -17.86 -24.34 -11.75
C GLU A 168 -16.72 -25.29 -11.36
N TYR A 169 -17.08 -26.53 -11.04
CA TYR A 169 -16.09 -27.57 -10.74
C TYR A 169 -15.05 -27.74 -11.85
N GLY A 170 -13.78 -27.86 -11.47
CA GLY A 170 -12.64 -28.04 -12.36
C GLY A 170 -12.16 -26.75 -13.06
N LYS A 171 -12.83 -25.62 -12.85
CA LYS A 171 -12.42 -24.34 -13.42
C LYS A 171 -11.41 -23.63 -12.53
N LYS A 172 -10.50 -22.87 -13.16
CA LYS A 172 -9.51 -22.02 -12.47
C LYS A 172 -9.94 -20.57 -12.52
N TYR A 173 -9.86 -19.91 -11.37
CA TYR A 173 -10.21 -18.52 -11.17
C TYR A 173 -8.98 -17.75 -10.71
N ILE A 174 -8.92 -16.46 -11.03
CA ILE A 174 -7.93 -15.57 -10.46
C ILE A 174 -8.63 -14.49 -9.63
N LEU A 175 -8.26 -14.38 -8.37
CA LEU A 175 -8.67 -13.30 -7.50
C LEU A 175 -7.71 -12.13 -7.66
N ARG A 176 -8.23 -11.00 -8.14
CA ARG A 176 -7.52 -9.72 -8.28
C ARG A 176 -7.67 -8.96 -6.97
N MET A 177 -6.76 -9.24 -6.04
CA MET A 177 -6.90 -8.78 -4.65
C MET A 177 -6.26 -7.42 -4.44
N VAL A 178 -6.96 -6.55 -3.72
CA VAL A 178 -6.49 -5.23 -3.29
C VAL A 178 -6.72 -5.11 -1.78
N ASN A 179 -5.71 -4.71 -1.00
CA ASN A 179 -5.93 -4.28 0.37
C ASN A 179 -6.08 -2.75 0.43
N ALA A 180 -7.33 -2.29 0.42
CA ALA A 180 -7.73 -0.89 0.57
C ALA A 180 -8.02 -0.50 2.03
N VAL A 181 -7.79 -1.41 2.99
CA VAL A 181 -7.92 -1.16 4.43
C VAL A 181 -7.00 -0.01 4.84
N MET A 182 -7.48 0.83 5.75
CA MET A 182 -6.78 2.04 6.16
C MET A 182 -5.59 1.73 7.09
N ASN A 183 -5.78 0.80 8.03
CA ASN A 183 -4.87 0.69 9.16
C ASN A 183 -4.44 -0.73 9.54
N GLU A 184 -4.88 -1.79 8.80
CA GLU A 184 -4.58 -3.16 9.20
C GLU A 184 -4.09 -4.04 8.04
N ILE A 185 -3.11 -4.88 8.35
CA ILE A 185 -2.66 -5.97 7.49
C ILE A 185 -3.65 -7.12 7.65
N LEU A 186 -3.97 -7.81 6.57
CA LEU A 186 -4.96 -8.88 6.61
C LEU A 186 -4.37 -10.23 6.21
N PHE A 187 -4.79 -11.28 6.94
CA PHE A 187 -4.81 -12.64 6.44
C PHE A 187 -6.09 -12.86 5.63
N PHE A 188 -5.98 -13.57 4.52
CA PHE A 188 -7.13 -14.00 3.72
C PHE A 188 -6.98 -15.47 3.33
N ALA A 189 -8.09 -16.22 3.34
CA ALA A 189 -8.14 -17.61 2.91
C ALA A 189 -9.53 -18.00 2.40
N ILE A 190 -9.60 -19.13 1.69
CA ILE A 190 -10.84 -19.79 1.26
C ILE A 190 -10.87 -21.18 1.90
N ALA A 191 -11.96 -21.51 2.60
CA ALA A 191 -12.08 -22.82 3.25
C ALA A 191 -11.93 -23.96 2.23
N ASN A 192 -11.07 -24.93 2.54
CA ASN A 192 -10.78 -26.12 1.74
C ASN A 192 -10.18 -25.84 0.34
N HIS A 193 -9.60 -24.64 0.11
CA HIS A 193 -8.94 -24.31 -1.14
C HIS A 193 -7.57 -23.69 -0.87
N SER A 194 -6.58 -24.10 -1.67
CA SER A 194 -5.28 -23.45 -1.70
C SER A 194 -5.28 -22.28 -2.67
N LEU A 195 -4.50 -21.26 -2.37
CA LEU A 195 -4.29 -20.07 -3.18
C LEU A 195 -2.87 -20.09 -3.77
N THR A 196 -2.75 -19.94 -5.09
CA THR A 196 -1.46 -19.83 -5.77
C THR A 196 -1.24 -18.39 -6.21
N VAL A 197 -0.34 -17.68 -5.54
CA VAL A 197 0.07 -16.33 -5.93
C VAL A 197 0.84 -16.42 -7.25
N VAL A 198 0.44 -15.61 -8.24
CA VAL A 198 1.04 -15.52 -9.57
C VAL A 198 1.44 -14.08 -9.94
N GLY A 199 1.03 -13.11 -9.13
CA GLY A 199 1.38 -11.70 -9.29
C GLY A 199 1.25 -10.92 -7.99
N ALA A 200 2.00 -9.83 -7.88
CA ALA A 200 1.98 -8.90 -6.76
C ALA A 200 2.37 -7.50 -7.23
N ASP A 201 1.64 -6.48 -6.80
CA ASP A 201 1.91 -5.06 -7.08
C ASP A 201 2.18 -4.76 -8.57
N GLY A 202 1.36 -5.34 -9.47
CA GLY A 202 1.48 -5.12 -10.92
C GLY A 202 2.70 -5.78 -11.57
N SER A 203 3.17 -6.90 -11.01
CA SER A 203 4.27 -7.70 -11.56
C SER A 203 4.03 -9.19 -11.33
N TYR A 204 4.40 -10.02 -12.31
CA TYR A 204 4.28 -11.47 -12.15
C TYR A 204 5.30 -12.03 -11.16
N THR A 205 4.87 -13.04 -10.41
CA THR A 205 5.71 -13.78 -9.46
C THR A 205 5.89 -15.23 -9.90
N LYS A 206 6.94 -15.89 -9.42
CA LYS A 206 6.98 -17.35 -9.39
C LYS A 206 5.81 -17.84 -8.54
N GLN A 207 5.23 -18.96 -8.93
CA GLN A 207 4.06 -19.50 -8.25
C GLN A 207 4.37 -19.86 -6.80
N LEU A 208 3.58 -19.34 -5.88
CA LEU A 208 3.63 -19.63 -4.44
C LEU A 208 2.26 -20.11 -3.99
N THR A 209 2.14 -21.41 -3.69
CA THR A 209 0.88 -22.00 -3.22
C THR A 209 0.87 -22.07 -1.70
N LYS A 210 -0.19 -21.54 -1.09
CA LYS A 210 -0.42 -21.49 0.36
C LYS A 210 -1.91 -21.66 0.68
N GLU A 211 -2.24 -22.04 1.90
CA GLU A 211 -3.62 -22.12 2.41
C GLU A 211 -4.19 -20.74 2.77
N TYR A 212 -3.35 -19.75 2.93
CA TYR A 212 -3.71 -18.36 3.20
C TYR A 212 -2.72 -17.41 2.51
N VAL A 213 -3.12 -16.16 2.38
CA VAL A 213 -2.24 -15.07 1.93
C VAL A 213 -2.22 -13.95 2.95
N VAL A 214 -1.15 -13.15 2.94
CA VAL A 214 -0.97 -11.93 3.73
C VAL A 214 -0.92 -10.74 2.78
N ILE A 215 -1.71 -9.73 3.07
CA ILE A 215 -1.77 -8.54 2.23
C ILE A 215 -1.84 -7.29 3.12
N ALA A 216 -0.83 -6.42 3.01
CA ALA A 216 -0.77 -5.16 3.76
C ALA A 216 -1.49 -4.03 2.99
N PRO A 217 -1.94 -2.97 3.69
CA PRO A 217 -2.50 -1.78 3.05
C PRO A 217 -1.59 -1.27 1.93
N GLY A 218 -2.18 -0.99 0.77
CA GLY A 218 -1.46 -0.59 -0.44
C GLY A 218 -1.02 -1.73 -1.34
N GLN A 219 -0.93 -2.95 -0.85
CA GLN A 219 -0.51 -4.09 -1.65
C GLN A 219 -1.64 -4.66 -2.50
N THR A 220 -1.25 -5.28 -3.62
CA THR A 220 -2.12 -6.12 -4.44
C THR A 220 -1.54 -7.50 -4.62
N LEU A 221 -2.40 -8.50 -4.80
CA LEU A 221 -2.03 -9.87 -5.13
C LEU A 221 -2.93 -10.43 -6.24
N ASP A 222 -2.35 -11.19 -7.14
CA ASP A 222 -3.05 -12.01 -8.10
C ASP A 222 -2.98 -13.46 -7.64
N CYS A 223 -4.11 -14.00 -7.15
CA CYS A 223 -4.18 -15.32 -6.55
C CYS A 223 -5.05 -16.26 -7.37
N MET A 224 -4.47 -17.28 -7.96
CA MET A 224 -5.21 -18.35 -8.60
C MET A 224 -5.70 -19.37 -7.59
N PHE A 225 -6.91 -19.90 -7.82
CA PHE A 225 -7.37 -21.12 -7.19
C PHE A 225 -8.13 -21.99 -8.19
N GLU A 226 -8.21 -23.27 -7.90
CA GLU A 226 -9.00 -24.24 -8.67
C GLU A 226 -10.25 -24.63 -7.88
N ALA A 227 -11.41 -24.56 -8.51
CA ALA A 227 -12.66 -25.01 -7.94
C ALA A 227 -12.73 -26.55 -7.97
N ASN A 228 -12.07 -27.20 -7.02
CA ASN A 228 -11.82 -28.66 -7.01
C ASN A 228 -12.70 -29.45 -6.02
N GLN A 229 -13.72 -28.82 -5.44
CA GLN A 229 -14.58 -29.50 -4.47
C GLN A 229 -15.73 -30.23 -5.18
N VAL A 230 -15.79 -31.54 -4.98
CA VAL A 230 -16.63 -32.48 -5.77
C VAL A 230 -18.14 -32.38 -5.47
N ARG A 231 -18.56 -31.69 -4.38
CA ARG A 231 -19.96 -31.64 -3.97
C ARG A 231 -20.73 -30.53 -4.71
N PRO A 232 -21.68 -30.85 -5.60
CA PRO A 232 -22.57 -29.87 -6.21
C PRO A 232 -23.34 -29.06 -5.14
N GLY A 233 -23.43 -27.74 -5.33
CA GLY A 233 -24.10 -26.85 -4.37
C GLY A 233 -23.32 -26.58 -3.08
N ALA A 234 -22.09 -27.09 -2.94
CA ALA A 234 -21.25 -26.84 -1.78
C ALA A 234 -20.92 -25.35 -1.65
N ARG A 235 -20.82 -24.88 -0.41
CA ARG A 235 -20.54 -23.49 -0.08
C ARG A 235 -19.39 -23.42 0.91
N TYR A 236 -18.48 -22.49 0.69
CA TYR A 236 -17.28 -22.27 1.51
C TYR A 236 -17.15 -20.79 1.82
N TYR A 237 -16.68 -20.45 3.02
CA TYR A 237 -16.31 -19.08 3.29
C TYR A 237 -14.97 -18.71 2.64
N MET A 238 -14.94 -17.55 2.01
CA MET A 238 -13.78 -16.71 1.90
C MET A 238 -13.77 -15.84 3.14
N ALA A 239 -12.65 -15.71 3.83
CA ALA A 239 -12.61 -14.92 5.05
C ALA A 239 -11.32 -14.10 5.14
N ALA A 240 -11.42 -12.89 5.70
CA ALA A 240 -10.29 -12.06 6.04
C ALA A 240 -10.40 -11.54 7.46
N ARG A 241 -9.24 -11.44 8.15
CA ARG A 241 -9.12 -10.84 9.47
C ARG A 241 -7.74 -10.21 9.67
N ALA A 242 -7.61 -9.34 10.67
CA ALA A 242 -6.37 -8.64 10.95
C ALA A 242 -5.20 -9.58 11.26
N TYR A 243 -4.01 -9.18 10.81
CA TYR A 243 -2.74 -9.49 11.43
C TYR A 243 -2.26 -8.25 12.17
N SER A 244 -2.08 -8.35 13.48
CA SER A 244 -1.59 -7.27 14.33
C SER A 244 -0.47 -7.79 15.24
N SER A 245 0.75 -7.33 15.00
CA SER A 245 1.93 -7.76 15.77
C SER A 245 2.07 -7.05 17.12
N ALA A 246 1.42 -5.91 17.31
CA ALA A 246 1.51 -5.11 18.52
C ALA A 246 0.42 -5.47 19.53
N SER A 247 0.73 -6.29 20.51
CA SER A 247 -0.22 -6.80 21.51
C SER A 247 -0.89 -5.71 22.37
N SER A 248 -0.28 -4.53 22.47
CA SER A 248 -0.78 -3.40 23.28
C SER A 248 -1.59 -2.37 22.51
N VAL A 249 -1.69 -2.52 21.18
CA VAL A 249 -2.43 -1.59 20.31
C VAL A 249 -3.79 -2.19 20.00
N PRO A 250 -4.89 -1.50 20.27
CA PRO A 250 -6.22 -1.92 19.85
C PRO A 250 -6.33 -2.03 18.33
N PHE A 251 -7.13 -2.96 17.84
CA PHE A 251 -7.45 -3.15 16.42
C PHE A 251 -8.81 -3.84 16.29
N ASP A 252 -9.44 -3.71 15.12
CA ASP A 252 -10.67 -4.43 14.79
C ASP A 252 -10.41 -5.94 14.75
N LYS A 253 -11.11 -6.69 15.59
CA LYS A 253 -11.03 -8.16 15.72
C LYS A 253 -12.12 -8.88 14.93
N THR A 254 -12.90 -8.19 14.13
CA THR A 254 -13.92 -8.81 13.31
C THR A 254 -13.31 -9.67 12.20
N THR A 255 -14.08 -10.62 11.71
CA THR A 255 -13.76 -11.42 10.54
C THR A 255 -14.80 -11.12 9.48
N THR A 256 -14.38 -10.59 8.34
CA THR A 256 -15.26 -10.41 7.18
C THR A 256 -15.33 -11.69 6.38
N THR A 257 -16.51 -11.93 5.75
CA THR A 257 -16.75 -13.14 4.97
C THR A 257 -17.37 -12.85 3.61
N GLY A 258 -17.01 -13.67 2.63
CA GLY A 258 -17.70 -13.86 1.37
C GLY A 258 -18.02 -15.35 1.19
N ILE A 259 -18.85 -15.69 0.24
CA ILE A 259 -19.28 -17.07 -0.01
C ILE A 259 -18.81 -17.51 -1.39
N LEU A 260 -17.99 -18.55 -1.43
CA LEU A 260 -17.69 -19.33 -2.63
C LEU A 260 -18.78 -20.38 -2.78
N GLN A 261 -19.50 -20.39 -3.89
CA GLN A 261 -20.65 -21.27 -4.13
C GLN A 261 -20.44 -22.09 -5.41
N TYR A 262 -20.46 -23.40 -5.29
CA TYR A 262 -20.43 -24.31 -6.43
C TYR A 262 -21.78 -24.41 -7.10
N GLY A 263 -21.80 -24.45 -8.43
CA GLY A 263 -23.00 -24.69 -9.21
C GLY A 263 -23.67 -26.01 -8.80
N GLY A 264 -25.00 -26.00 -8.67
CA GLY A 264 -25.81 -27.19 -8.31
C GLY A 264 -27.27 -26.98 -8.66
N GLY A 265 -27.93 -28.05 -9.06
CA GLY A 265 -29.36 -28.02 -9.36
C GLY A 265 -30.23 -27.70 -8.14
N PRO A 266 -31.52 -27.32 -8.36
CA PRO A 266 -32.45 -27.06 -7.29
C PRO A 266 -32.66 -28.31 -6.43
N GLY A 267 -32.54 -28.17 -5.09
CA GLY A 267 -32.86 -29.23 -4.12
C GLY A 267 -31.67 -29.79 -3.33
N LEU A 268 -30.45 -29.31 -3.51
CA LEU A 268 -29.30 -29.76 -2.72
C LEU A 268 -29.24 -29.08 -1.35
N THR A 269 -29.16 -29.90 -0.32
CA THR A 269 -29.08 -29.52 1.10
C THR A 269 -27.89 -28.60 1.35
N THR A 270 -28.19 -27.46 1.98
CA THR A 270 -27.18 -26.51 2.49
C THR A 270 -26.26 -27.22 3.47
N THR A 271 -25.04 -27.52 3.05
CA THR A 271 -23.95 -27.85 3.96
C THR A 271 -23.66 -26.65 4.85
N SER A 272 -23.38 -26.89 6.13
CA SER A 272 -22.92 -25.80 7.01
C SER A 272 -21.69 -25.14 6.41
N LEU A 273 -21.70 -23.81 6.33
CA LEU A 273 -20.55 -23.02 5.87
C LEU A 273 -19.39 -23.18 6.87
N LEU A 274 -18.24 -23.58 6.38
CA LEU A 274 -17.02 -23.73 7.17
C LEU A 274 -16.13 -22.49 6.98
N LEU A 275 -15.64 -21.93 8.07
CA LEU A 275 -14.59 -20.90 8.03
C LEU A 275 -13.25 -21.54 7.66
N PRO A 276 -12.41 -20.84 6.90
CA PRO A 276 -11.04 -21.28 6.67
C PRO A 276 -10.22 -21.21 7.96
N SER A 277 -9.19 -22.03 8.05
CA SER A 277 -8.19 -21.93 9.11
C SER A 277 -7.27 -20.74 8.81
N LEU A 278 -7.51 -19.61 9.46
CA LEU A 278 -6.62 -18.44 9.40
C LEU A 278 -5.60 -18.47 10.53
N PRO A 279 -4.35 -17.98 10.32
CA PRO A 279 -3.35 -17.84 11.40
C PRO A 279 -3.88 -16.97 12.54
N GLN A 280 -3.29 -17.06 13.72
CA GLN A 280 -3.63 -16.19 14.86
C GLN A 280 -3.33 -14.72 14.49
N TYR A 281 -4.03 -13.78 15.13
CA TYR A 281 -3.87 -12.34 14.85
C TYR A 281 -2.42 -11.86 14.95
N ASN A 282 -1.63 -12.41 15.85
CA ASN A 282 -0.25 -12.04 16.13
C ASN A 282 0.78 -13.06 15.61
N ASP A 283 0.39 -13.90 14.67
CA ASP A 283 1.30 -14.90 14.09
C ASP A 283 2.25 -14.25 13.09
N THR A 284 3.27 -13.61 13.64
CA THR A 284 4.34 -12.95 12.87
C THR A 284 5.10 -13.95 12.00
N THR A 285 5.28 -15.19 12.46
CA THR A 285 5.94 -16.23 11.66
C THR A 285 5.12 -16.55 10.41
N ALA A 286 3.82 -16.78 10.55
CA ALA A 286 2.95 -17.04 9.41
C ALA A 286 2.96 -15.86 8.41
N ALA A 287 2.93 -14.61 8.90
CA ALA A 287 2.94 -13.43 8.05
C ALA A 287 4.23 -13.32 7.24
N PHE A 288 5.38 -13.45 7.90
CA PHE A 288 6.67 -13.26 7.24
C PHE A 288 7.16 -14.47 6.46
N ASP A 289 6.78 -15.70 6.80
CA ASP A 289 7.00 -16.89 5.96
C ASP A 289 6.27 -16.81 4.62
N PHE A 290 5.08 -16.21 4.60
CA PHE A 290 4.39 -15.92 3.35
C PHE A 290 5.17 -14.90 2.51
N LEU A 291 5.53 -13.76 3.09
CA LEU A 291 6.25 -12.69 2.38
C LEU A 291 7.64 -13.14 1.90
N ALA A 292 8.33 -13.93 2.72
CA ALA A 292 9.63 -14.50 2.38
C ALA A 292 9.57 -15.53 1.24
N GLY A 293 8.40 -16.10 0.98
CA GLY A 293 8.18 -17.04 -0.12
C GLY A 293 8.04 -16.39 -1.49
N LEU A 294 7.73 -15.09 -1.55
CA LEU A 294 7.53 -14.39 -2.83
C LEU A 294 8.84 -14.26 -3.61
N ARG A 295 8.77 -14.48 -4.93
CA ARG A 295 9.91 -14.37 -5.86
C ARG A 295 9.45 -13.71 -7.15
N SER A 296 10.28 -12.85 -7.73
CA SER A 296 10.02 -12.32 -9.06
C SER A 296 10.11 -13.43 -10.12
N LEU A 297 9.18 -13.41 -11.06
CA LEU A 297 9.23 -14.29 -12.23
C LEU A 297 10.19 -13.76 -13.29
N ASN A 298 10.20 -12.44 -13.47
CA ASN A 298 10.96 -11.79 -14.53
C ASN A 298 12.44 -11.67 -14.17
N GLN A 299 13.28 -11.59 -15.20
CA GLN A 299 14.68 -11.23 -15.02
C GLN A 299 14.81 -9.84 -14.40
N LEU A 300 15.90 -9.61 -13.70
CA LEU A 300 16.20 -8.30 -13.11
C LEU A 300 16.32 -7.24 -14.21
N LEU A 301 15.58 -6.16 -14.07
CA LEU A 301 15.57 -5.04 -15.03
C LEU A 301 16.88 -4.25 -15.05
N PHE A 302 17.68 -4.38 -14.00
CA PHE A 302 19.01 -3.78 -13.85
C PHE A 302 19.80 -4.58 -12.81
N SER A 303 21.12 -4.44 -12.84
CA SER A 303 21.95 -5.08 -11.81
C SER A 303 21.67 -4.47 -10.44
N ILE A 304 21.32 -5.32 -9.49
CA ILE A 304 21.07 -4.96 -8.08
C ILE A 304 22.21 -5.43 -7.15
N SER A 305 23.32 -5.91 -7.70
CA SER A 305 24.46 -6.40 -6.91
C SER A 305 25.18 -5.28 -6.16
N ALA A 306 25.13 -4.05 -6.69
CA ALA A 306 25.71 -2.86 -6.09
C ALA A 306 24.70 -1.71 -6.05
N TYR A 307 25.00 -0.70 -5.24
CA TYR A 307 24.23 0.55 -5.16
C TYR A 307 25.20 1.76 -5.17
N ASN A 308 24.69 2.91 -5.65
CA ASN A 308 25.43 4.16 -5.66
C ASN A 308 25.16 4.99 -4.39
N THR A 309 23.95 4.88 -3.86
CA THR A 309 23.50 5.62 -2.70
C THR A 309 22.76 4.69 -1.75
N ARG A 310 23.09 4.75 -0.45
CA ARG A 310 22.33 4.11 0.62
C ARG A 310 21.63 5.17 1.46
N ILE A 311 20.39 4.89 1.79
CA ILE A 311 19.60 5.62 2.77
C ILE A 311 19.26 4.62 3.87
N TYR A 312 19.72 4.89 5.08
CA TYR A 312 19.34 4.11 6.25
C TYR A 312 18.36 4.95 7.08
N THR A 313 17.10 4.58 7.08
CA THR A 313 16.06 5.35 7.74
C THR A 313 15.37 4.56 8.83
N THR A 314 15.33 5.13 10.05
CA THR A 314 14.45 4.66 11.12
C THR A 314 13.03 5.11 10.85
N ILE A 315 12.07 4.24 11.14
CA ILE A 315 10.64 4.53 11.13
C ILE A 315 10.10 4.34 12.54
N SER A 316 9.44 5.37 13.05
CA SER A 316 9.12 5.46 14.48
C SER A 316 7.76 6.04 14.74
N ILE A 317 7.07 5.50 15.74
CA ILE A 317 5.95 6.19 16.39
C ILE A 317 6.54 7.10 17.48
N ASN A 318 6.07 8.33 17.52
CA ASN A 318 6.58 9.41 18.32
C ASN A 318 5.46 10.13 19.07
N THR A 319 5.80 11.19 19.80
CA THR A 319 4.84 12.05 20.46
C THR A 319 5.23 13.52 20.38
N PHE A 320 4.23 14.42 20.44
CA PHE A 320 4.44 15.83 20.67
C PHE A 320 3.80 16.25 21.99
N PRO A 321 4.43 17.15 22.75
CA PRO A 321 3.83 17.69 23.95
C PRO A 321 2.56 18.49 23.63
N CYS A 322 1.56 18.39 24.50
CA CYS A 322 0.36 19.20 24.46
C CYS A 322 0.36 20.19 25.64
N LYS A 323 -0.28 21.34 25.46
CA LYS A 323 -0.41 22.33 26.55
C LYS A 323 -1.10 21.68 27.75
N ASN A 324 -0.48 21.78 28.91
CA ASN A 324 -0.95 21.17 30.16
C ASN A 324 -1.23 19.67 30.10
N ASN A 325 -0.50 18.96 29.25
CA ASN A 325 -0.69 17.51 29.01
C ASN A 325 -2.15 17.13 28.71
N SER A 326 -2.85 17.95 27.90
CA SER A 326 -4.29 17.86 27.68
C SER A 326 -4.71 16.89 26.59
N CYS A 327 -3.77 16.25 25.88
CA CYS A 327 -4.08 15.29 24.82
C CYS A 327 -4.28 13.87 25.37
N ALA A 328 -4.96 13.03 24.59
CA ALA A 328 -5.30 11.66 24.98
C ALA A 328 -4.24 10.61 24.63
N GLY A 329 -3.10 11.02 24.11
CA GLY A 329 -1.96 10.14 23.89
C GLY A 329 -1.17 9.84 25.17
N PRO A 330 -0.10 9.03 25.11
CA PRO A 330 0.69 8.65 26.27
C PRO A 330 1.16 9.87 27.08
N ASN A 331 0.97 9.84 28.41
CA ASN A 331 1.35 10.92 29.33
C ASN A 331 0.77 12.31 28.96
N GLY A 332 -0.41 12.35 28.34
CA GLY A 332 -1.04 13.62 27.96
C GLY A 332 -0.46 14.27 26.71
N THR A 333 0.34 13.54 25.94
CA THR A 333 0.93 13.97 24.67
C THR A 333 0.02 13.67 23.49
N ARG A 334 0.39 14.16 22.31
CA ARG A 334 -0.20 13.82 21.02
C ARG A 334 0.68 12.78 20.32
N LEU A 335 0.08 11.73 19.77
CA LEU A 335 0.80 10.78 18.91
C LEU A 335 1.27 11.46 17.63
N SER A 336 2.42 11.01 17.16
CA SER A 336 3.10 11.46 15.96
C SER A 336 3.88 10.27 15.36
N ALA A 337 4.45 10.45 14.17
CA ALA A 337 5.35 9.48 13.57
C ALA A 337 6.45 10.20 12.80
N SER A 338 7.55 9.49 12.52
CA SER A 338 8.69 10.10 11.84
C SER A 338 9.50 9.10 11.03
N MET A 339 10.24 9.63 10.07
CA MET A 339 11.35 8.97 9.40
C MET A 339 12.65 9.72 9.74
N ASN A 340 13.66 9.00 10.26
CA ASN A 340 14.92 9.60 10.76
C ASN A 340 14.67 10.82 11.68
N ASN A 341 13.71 10.69 12.57
CA ASN A 341 13.29 11.74 13.52
C ASN A 341 12.78 13.04 12.88
N ILE A 342 12.34 12.98 11.62
CA ILE A 342 11.60 14.05 10.94
C ILE A 342 10.14 13.61 10.81
N SER A 343 9.23 14.34 11.44
CA SER A 343 7.79 14.24 11.23
C SER A 343 7.42 15.17 10.08
N PHE A 344 6.99 14.61 8.98
CA PHE A 344 6.74 15.36 7.76
C PHE A 344 5.54 16.31 7.93
N GLU A 345 5.71 17.55 7.48
CA GLU A 345 4.63 18.54 7.40
C GLU A 345 4.34 18.85 5.93
N HIS A 346 3.06 18.80 5.56
CA HIS A 346 2.61 19.19 4.23
C HIS A 346 2.76 20.70 4.06
N PRO A 347 3.39 21.16 2.96
CA PRO A 347 3.50 22.58 2.68
C PRO A 347 2.19 23.15 2.12
N SER A 348 2.08 24.47 2.03
CA SER A 348 0.91 25.14 1.44
C SER A 348 0.93 25.22 -0.09
N VAL A 349 2.05 24.90 -0.71
CA VAL A 349 2.26 24.83 -2.17
C VAL A 349 2.83 23.45 -2.48
N ASP A 350 2.35 22.78 -3.52
CA ASP A 350 2.87 21.45 -3.84
C ASP A 350 4.36 21.48 -4.19
N ILE A 351 5.07 20.43 -3.70
CA ILE A 351 6.52 20.33 -3.82
C ILE A 351 6.94 20.22 -5.29
N LEU A 352 6.15 19.55 -6.13
CA LEU A 352 6.46 19.41 -7.56
C LEU A 352 6.46 20.75 -8.27
N LYS A 353 5.46 21.58 -8.02
CA LYS A 353 5.39 22.96 -8.56
C LYS A 353 6.57 23.78 -8.04
N ALA A 354 6.85 23.69 -6.73
CA ALA A 354 7.96 24.40 -6.13
C ALA A 354 9.30 23.97 -6.73
N TYR A 355 9.52 22.67 -6.95
CA TYR A 355 10.72 22.15 -7.59
C TYR A 355 10.84 22.59 -9.07
N TYR A 356 9.76 22.44 -9.84
CA TYR A 356 9.77 22.76 -11.27
C TYR A 356 10.00 24.24 -11.56
N TYR A 357 9.35 25.13 -10.81
CA TYR A 357 9.45 26.58 -10.97
C TYR A 357 10.47 27.25 -10.04
N GLN A 358 11.24 26.45 -9.27
CA GLN A 358 12.28 26.93 -8.34
C GLN A 358 11.74 27.92 -7.29
N ILE A 359 10.55 27.63 -6.73
CA ILE A 359 9.94 28.44 -5.67
C ILE A 359 10.64 28.12 -4.35
N GLY A 360 11.32 29.11 -3.79
CA GLY A 360 12.03 28.97 -2.52
C GLY A 360 11.10 28.92 -1.29
N GLY A 361 11.61 28.36 -0.18
CA GLY A 361 10.93 28.37 1.12
C GLY A 361 9.82 27.33 1.31
N VAL A 362 9.57 26.45 0.33
CA VAL A 362 8.52 25.42 0.40
C VAL A 362 9.02 24.15 1.08
N TYR A 363 10.26 23.75 0.84
CA TYR A 363 10.87 22.56 1.43
C TYR A 363 12.38 22.73 1.67
N GLY A 364 12.94 21.92 2.56
CA GLY A 364 14.39 21.78 2.79
C GLY A 364 14.94 20.53 2.11
N THR A 365 16.16 20.61 1.55
CA THR A 365 16.80 19.53 0.78
C THR A 365 17.67 18.58 1.64
N HIS A 366 17.63 18.72 2.96
CA HIS A 366 18.51 18.01 3.89
C HIS A 366 17.77 16.95 4.71
N PHE A 367 16.98 16.10 4.06
CA PHE A 367 16.47 14.91 4.74
C PHE A 367 17.66 14.01 5.14
N PRO A 368 17.74 13.55 6.42
CA PRO A 368 18.90 12.79 6.89
C PRO A 368 19.00 11.42 6.19
N ARG A 369 20.18 11.10 5.64
CA ARG A 369 20.44 9.80 4.99
C ARG A 369 20.68 8.67 5.98
N VAL A 370 20.92 8.99 7.24
CA VAL A 370 21.19 8.04 8.32
C VAL A 370 20.42 8.47 9.57
N PRO A 371 20.13 7.56 10.50
CA PRO A 371 19.55 7.92 11.78
C PRO A 371 20.35 8.99 12.53
N PRO A 372 19.69 9.95 13.19
CA PRO A 372 20.39 11.01 13.94
C PRO A 372 21.18 10.46 15.12
N LEU A 373 20.84 9.27 15.61
CA LEU A 373 21.53 8.56 16.68
C LEU A 373 21.42 7.06 16.44
N TYR A 374 22.53 6.34 16.62
CA TYR A 374 22.58 4.88 16.59
C TYR A 374 22.45 4.32 18.00
N TYR A 375 21.51 3.43 18.21
CA TYR A 375 21.22 2.74 19.47
C TYR A 375 20.64 1.36 19.17
N ASN A 376 20.33 0.56 20.17
CA ASN A 376 19.57 -0.65 19.95
C ASN A 376 18.10 -0.31 19.66
N PHE A 377 17.74 -0.18 18.37
CA PHE A 377 16.43 0.29 17.90
C PHE A 377 15.26 -0.58 18.38
N THR A 378 15.53 -1.84 18.69
CA THR A 378 14.53 -2.83 19.13
C THR A 378 14.66 -3.17 20.61
N GLY A 379 15.55 -2.48 21.33
CA GLY A 379 15.80 -2.67 22.76
C GLY A 379 14.73 -2.03 23.64
N ARG A 380 14.89 -2.19 24.97
CA ARG A 380 13.98 -1.60 25.96
C ARG A 380 14.38 -0.19 26.39
N ASN A 381 15.68 0.10 26.36
CA ASN A 381 16.23 1.41 26.76
C ASN A 381 16.35 2.31 25.55
N LEU A 382 15.28 3.01 25.21
CA LEU A 382 15.20 3.85 24.04
C LEU A 382 15.46 5.32 24.39
N PRO A 383 16.17 6.07 23.53
CA PRO A 383 16.54 7.47 23.82
C PRO A 383 15.30 8.38 23.81
N VAL A 384 14.96 8.91 25.00
CA VAL A 384 13.78 9.77 25.21
C VAL A 384 13.82 11.02 24.30
N ILE A 385 15.02 11.54 24.01
CA ILE A 385 15.19 12.71 23.14
C ILE A 385 14.64 12.48 21.71
N LEU A 386 14.57 11.25 21.24
CA LEU A 386 14.01 10.91 19.93
C LEU A 386 12.49 10.68 19.94
N GLN A 387 11.85 10.70 21.11
CA GLN A 387 10.39 10.55 21.19
C GLN A 387 9.66 11.77 20.63
N THR A 388 10.29 12.94 20.60
CA THR A 388 9.73 14.15 20.00
C THR A 388 10.55 14.50 18.75
N PRO A 389 10.03 14.24 17.55
CA PRO A 389 10.74 14.51 16.30
C PRO A 389 10.72 15.98 15.92
N GLU A 390 11.60 16.37 15.00
CA GLU A 390 11.52 17.66 14.33
C GLU A 390 10.35 17.65 13.34
N ARG A 391 9.52 18.69 13.33
CA ARG A 391 8.52 18.91 12.28
C ARG A 391 9.13 19.69 11.14
N ALA A 392 9.09 19.13 9.95
CA ALA A 392 9.62 19.84 8.78
C ALA A 392 9.17 19.20 7.46
N THR A 393 9.12 19.99 6.40
CA THR A 393 9.03 19.53 5.02
C THR A 393 10.44 19.33 4.49
N LYS A 394 11.03 18.15 4.75
CA LYS A 394 12.38 17.81 4.25
C LYS A 394 12.31 16.76 3.17
N VAL A 395 13.07 16.97 2.09
CA VAL A 395 13.13 16.09 0.91
C VAL A 395 14.52 15.54 0.68
N MET A 396 14.61 14.38 0.01
CA MET A 396 15.86 13.77 -0.43
C MET A 396 16.08 14.02 -1.92
N MET A 397 17.17 14.69 -2.26
CA MET A 397 17.62 14.86 -3.65
C MET A 397 18.39 13.62 -4.11
N ILE A 398 18.00 13.05 -5.26
CA ILE A 398 18.58 11.84 -5.84
C ILE A 398 19.01 12.16 -7.29
N GLU A 399 20.24 11.78 -7.62
CA GLU A 399 20.76 11.93 -8.98
C GLU A 399 20.08 10.93 -9.93
N TYR A 400 19.79 11.39 -11.15
CA TYR A 400 19.18 10.55 -12.18
C TYR A 400 19.99 9.29 -12.44
N ASN A 401 19.31 8.18 -12.66
CA ASN A 401 19.86 6.87 -13.02
C ASN A 401 20.78 6.21 -11.96
N THR A 402 20.81 6.72 -10.72
CA THR A 402 21.52 6.07 -9.62
C THR A 402 20.75 4.84 -9.10
N ILE A 403 21.48 3.84 -8.65
CA ILE A 403 20.92 2.69 -7.92
C ILE A 403 20.88 3.07 -6.44
N VAL A 404 19.70 3.12 -5.88
CA VAL A 404 19.45 3.50 -4.49
C VAL A 404 19.10 2.25 -3.70
N GLU A 405 19.77 2.07 -2.56
CA GLU A 405 19.34 1.14 -1.51
C GLU A 405 18.70 1.93 -0.38
N VAL A 406 17.50 1.53 0.03
CA VAL A 406 16.86 2.05 1.23
C VAL A 406 16.73 0.92 2.23
N VAL A 407 17.27 1.11 3.42
CA VAL A 407 17.06 0.23 4.57
C VAL A 407 16.12 0.93 5.52
N PHE A 408 14.95 0.34 5.72
CA PHE A 408 13.98 0.77 6.72
C PHE A 408 14.20 -0.02 8.01
N GLN A 409 14.43 0.67 9.11
CA GLN A 409 14.57 0.10 10.45
C GLN A 409 13.38 0.50 11.31
N GLY A 410 12.54 -0.44 11.66
CA GLY A 410 11.47 -0.23 12.65
C GLY A 410 12.04 -0.01 14.04
N THR A 411 11.46 0.91 14.79
CA THR A 411 11.84 1.19 16.18
C THR A 411 10.64 1.03 17.10
N ALA A 412 10.90 0.92 18.40
CA ALA A 412 9.85 0.84 19.43
C ALA A 412 9.87 2.06 20.38
N LEU A 413 10.18 3.27 19.88
CA LEU A 413 10.33 4.49 20.72
C LEU A 413 9.12 4.77 21.60
N VAL A 414 7.92 4.64 21.09
CA VAL A 414 6.65 4.68 21.83
C VAL A 414 5.98 3.32 21.78
N VAL A 415 5.87 2.75 20.56
CA VAL A 415 5.35 1.41 20.30
C VAL A 415 5.97 0.86 19.02
N GLY A 416 6.28 -0.43 18.99
CA GLY A 416 6.69 -1.13 17.77
C GLY A 416 5.45 -1.63 17.01
N LEU A 417 5.49 -1.48 15.70
CA LEU A 417 4.44 -1.90 14.75
C LEU A 417 5.08 -2.39 13.45
N ASP A 418 4.30 -3.11 12.64
CA ASP A 418 4.65 -3.34 11.24
C ASP A 418 4.29 -2.11 10.40
N HIS A 419 5.11 -1.82 9.37
CA HIS A 419 4.92 -0.64 8.54
C HIS A 419 4.97 -1.02 7.05
N PRO A 420 3.85 -0.97 6.31
CA PRO A 420 3.85 -1.06 4.85
C PRO A 420 4.36 0.25 4.24
N MET A 421 5.63 0.26 3.83
CA MET A 421 6.27 1.43 3.23
C MET A 421 6.10 1.41 1.73
N HIS A 422 5.53 2.49 1.18
CA HIS A 422 5.21 2.64 -0.22
C HIS A 422 6.00 3.77 -0.87
N LEU A 423 6.56 3.52 -2.07
CA LEU A 423 7.28 4.50 -2.87
C LEU A 423 6.53 4.78 -4.17
N HIS A 424 6.19 6.05 -4.39
CA HIS A 424 5.58 6.54 -5.61
C HIS A 424 6.55 6.55 -6.80
N GLY A 425 6.03 6.39 -8.01
CA GLY A 425 6.78 6.51 -9.24
C GLY A 425 7.78 5.38 -9.52
N PHE A 426 7.90 4.41 -8.62
CA PHE A 426 8.86 3.31 -8.72
C PHE A 426 8.27 2.00 -8.24
N ASN A 427 8.70 0.91 -8.90
CA ASN A 427 8.78 -0.39 -8.27
C ASN A 427 10.24 -0.64 -7.88
N PHE A 428 10.44 -1.43 -6.84
CA PHE A 428 11.71 -1.76 -6.26
C PHE A 428 11.84 -3.26 -6.01
N TYR A 429 13.07 -3.75 -5.94
CA TYR A 429 13.37 -5.10 -5.48
C TYR A 429 13.48 -5.12 -3.96
N VAL A 430 12.72 -6.00 -3.30
CA VAL A 430 12.87 -6.28 -1.87
C VAL A 430 14.01 -7.28 -1.72
N VAL A 431 15.21 -6.79 -1.43
CA VAL A 431 16.43 -7.61 -1.41
C VAL A 431 16.63 -8.36 -0.10
N GLY A 432 16.06 -7.85 1.01
CA GLY A 432 16.17 -8.51 2.31
C GLY A 432 15.23 -7.92 3.35
N TRP A 433 15.04 -8.68 4.41
CA TRP A 433 14.33 -8.26 5.61
C TRP A 433 14.81 -9.12 6.79
N GLY A 434 14.55 -8.67 8.00
CA GLY A 434 14.92 -9.41 9.21
C GLY A 434 14.40 -8.76 10.48
N PHE A 435 14.53 -9.49 11.59
CA PHE A 435 14.21 -8.99 12.93
C PHE A 435 15.46 -8.46 13.62
N GLY A 436 15.28 -7.60 14.61
CA GLY A 436 16.36 -6.94 15.33
C GLY A 436 16.91 -5.73 14.59
N ASN A 437 18.11 -5.30 14.95
CA ASN A 437 18.80 -4.20 14.31
C ASN A 437 19.47 -4.68 13.02
N PHE A 438 19.36 -3.87 11.97
CA PHE A 438 20.12 -4.11 10.74
C PHE A 438 21.63 -4.00 10.99
N ASP A 439 22.36 -5.04 10.60
CA ASP A 439 23.83 -5.09 10.64
C ASP A 439 24.36 -4.90 9.21
N ASP A 440 25.00 -3.76 8.96
CA ASP A 440 25.48 -3.35 7.63
C ASP A 440 26.58 -4.23 7.04
N LYS A 441 27.19 -5.10 7.84
CA LYS A 441 28.22 -6.06 7.42
C LYS A 441 27.67 -7.47 7.20
N LYS A 442 26.70 -7.91 8.02
CA LYS A 442 26.21 -9.30 8.01
C LYS A 442 24.95 -9.47 7.18
N ASP A 443 24.01 -8.53 7.28
CA ASP A 443 22.71 -8.72 6.67
C ASP A 443 22.71 -8.61 5.13
N PRO A 444 23.52 -7.72 4.50
CA PRO A 444 23.64 -7.73 3.04
C PRO A 444 24.18 -9.04 2.44
N MET A 445 24.89 -9.86 3.23
CA MET A 445 25.35 -11.20 2.79
C MET A 445 24.21 -12.21 2.64
N LYS A 446 23.04 -11.92 3.22
CA LYS A 446 21.84 -12.76 3.18
C LYS A 446 20.81 -12.28 2.15
N TYR A 447 21.10 -11.19 1.44
CA TYR A 447 20.17 -10.63 0.47
C TYR A 447 19.87 -11.60 -0.67
N ASN A 448 18.60 -11.65 -1.07
CA ASN A 448 18.21 -12.28 -2.32
C ASN A 448 18.53 -11.33 -3.49
N LEU A 449 19.61 -11.60 -4.20
CA LEU A 449 20.04 -10.85 -5.38
C LEU A 449 19.78 -11.60 -6.68
N VAL A 450 19.08 -12.74 -6.62
CA VAL A 450 18.79 -13.61 -7.78
C VAL A 450 17.40 -13.34 -8.34
N ASP A 451 16.39 -13.42 -7.48
CA ASP A 451 14.98 -13.30 -7.84
C ASP A 451 14.14 -12.58 -6.78
N PRO A 452 14.63 -11.44 -6.21
CA PRO A 452 13.88 -10.72 -5.19
C PRO A 452 12.53 -10.26 -5.71
N PRO A 453 11.47 -10.26 -4.90
CA PRO A 453 10.17 -9.81 -5.35
C PRO A 453 10.22 -8.32 -5.77
N PHE A 454 9.57 -8.03 -6.91
CA PHE A 454 9.49 -6.69 -7.47
C PHE A 454 8.17 -6.06 -7.08
N ARG A 455 8.21 -5.04 -6.24
CA ARG A 455 7.05 -4.48 -5.56
C ARG A 455 7.09 -2.96 -5.53
N ASN A 456 5.99 -2.33 -5.13
CA ASN A 456 5.93 -0.89 -4.83
C ASN A 456 5.63 -0.61 -3.34
N THR A 457 5.25 -1.63 -2.59
CA THR A 457 4.98 -1.56 -1.14
C THR A 457 5.64 -2.73 -0.42
N VAL A 458 6.50 -2.42 0.57
CA VAL A 458 7.21 -3.41 1.38
C VAL A 458 6.76 -3.35 2.84
N LEU A 459 6.45 -4.50 3.43
CA LEU A 459 6.18 -4.58 4.86
C LEU A 459 7.48 -4.64 5.65
N VAL A 460 7.71 -3.65 6.50
CA VAL A 460 8.81 -3.62 7.47
C VAL A 460 8.33 -4.26 8.76
N PRO A 461 8.97 -5.35 9.24
CA PRO A 461 8.50 -6.07 10.41
C PRO A 461 8.64 -5.25 11.70
N ILE A 462 7.73 -5.50 12.63
CA ILE A 462 7.88 -5.02 14.00
C ILE A 462 9.26 -5.38 14.55
N ASN A 463 9.93 -4.43 15.19
CA ASN A 463 11.27 -4.64 15.75
C ASN A 463 12.26 -5.27 14.77
N GLY A 464 12.20 -4.84 13.52
CA GLY A 464 13.02 -5.39 12.46
C GLY A 464 13.28 -4.39 11.34
N TRP A 465 13.71 -4.90 10.20
CA TRP A 465 14.13 -4.08 9.08
C TRP A 465 13.72 -4.71 7.74
N ALA A 466 13.63 -3.87 6.71
CA ALA A 466 13.52 -4.30 5.32
C ALA A 466 14.44 -3.45 4.44
N ALA A 467 15.04 -4.09 3.43
CA ALA A 467 15.93 -3.44 2.48
C ALA A 467 15.37 -3.55 1.05
N ILE A 468 15.32 -2.42 0.36
CA ILE A 468 14.86 -2.33 -1.03
C ILE A 468 15.95 -1.72 -1.90
N ARG A 469 15.94 -2.08 -3.22
CA ARG A 469 16.78 -1.44 -4.23
C ARG A 469 15.97 -1.05 -5.46
N PHE A 470 16.18 0.18 -5.94
CA PHE A 470 15.59 0.66 -7.18
C PHE A 470 16.58 1.52 -7.96
N ARG A 471 16.33 1.67 -9.27
CA ARG A 471 17.05 2.61 -10.11
C ARG A 471 16.25 3.90 -10.22
N ALA A 472 16.85 5.03 -9.85
CA ALA A 472 16.23 6.36 -9.91
C ALA A 472 16.17 6.89 -11.35
N SER A 473 15.49 6.16 -12.24
CA SER A 473 15.39 6.46 -13.69
C SER A 473 14.09 7.18 -14.07
N ASN A 474 13.30 7.60 -13.11
CA ASN A 474 12.05 8.34 -13.33
C ASN A 474 12.19 9.74 -12.71
N PRO A 475 12.53 10.78 -13.49
CA PRO A 475 12.71 12.13 -12.96
C PRO A 475 11.38 12.70 -12.47
N GLY A 476 11.39 13.33 -11.30
CA GLY A 476 10.17 13.84 -10.69
C GLY A 476 10.23 13.97 -9.18
N VAL A 477 9.10 14.26 -8.61
CA VAL A 477 8.84 14.37 -7.17
C VAL A 477 8.00 13.18 -6.75
N TRP A 478 8.50 12.33 -5.87
CA TRP A 478 7.91 11.03 -5.55
C TRP A 478 7.77 10.85 -4.05
N TYR A 479 6.56 10.55 -3.61
CA TYR A 479 6.25 10.40 -2.20
C TYR A 479 6.73 9.03 -1.69
N LEU A 480 7.29 8.99 -0.51
CA LEU A 480 7.62 7.77 0.23
C LEU A 480 6.94 7.86 1.60
N HIS A 481 6.01 6.96 1.87
CA HIS A 481 5.23 7.02 3.09
C HIS A 481 4.79 5.65 3.61
N CYS A 482 4.45 5.58 4.88
CA CYS A 482 3.76 4.43 5.45
C CYS A 482 2.32 4.39 4.92
N HIS A 483 1.86 3.23 4.47
CA HIS A 483 0.51 3.09 3.92
C HIS A 483 -0.57 2.79 4.97
N LEU A 484 -0.20 2.73 6.27
CA LEU A 484 -1.17 2.84 7.36
C LEU A 484 -1.58 4.31 7.49
N GLU A 485 -2.86 4.60 7.30
CA GLU A 485 -3.36 5.96 7.21
C GLU A 485 -3.10 6.78 8.48
N LYS A 486 -3.23 6.15 9.66
CA LYS A 486 -2.88 6.78 10.94
C LYS A 486 -1.41 7.23 11.01
N HIS A 487 -0.48 6.43 10.48
CA HIS A 487 0.95 6.75 10.49
C HIS A 487 1.30 7.84 9.48
N HIS A 488 0.67 7.79 8.30
CA HIS A 488 0.73 8.84 7.30
C HIS A 488 0.22 10.17 7.87
N THR A 489 -0.96 10.18 8.48
CA THR A 489 -1.53 11.36 9.16
C THR A 489 -0.61 11.90 10.27
N TRP A 490 0.19 11.05 10.91
CA TRP A 490 1.14 11.44 11.96
C TRP A 490 2.50 11.92 11.41
N GLY A 491 2.76 11.83 10.09
CA GLY A 491 3.97 12.35 9.44
C GLY A 491 5.08 11.30 9.22
N MET A 492 4.75 10.00 9.05
CA MET A 492 5.71 8.95 8.66
C MET A 492 5.95 8.98 7.14
N ASP A 493 6.47 10.09 6.66
CA ASP A 493 6.57 10.41 5.25
C ASP A 493 7.87 11.14 4.92
N THR A 494 8.26 11.09 3.66
CA THR A 494 9.27 11.97 3.04
C THR A 494 9.06 12.01 1.53
N VAL A 495 9.83 12.83 0.84
CA VAL A 495 9.77 12.98 -0.62
C VAL A 495 11.13 12.75 -1.23
N PHE A 496 11.18 11.91 -2.27
CA PHE A 496 12.34 11.77 -3.13
C PHE A 496 12.16 12.66 -4.37
N ILE A 497 13.11 13.56 -4.59
CA ILE A 497 13.20 14.33 -5.83
C ILE A 497 14.31 13.72 -6.67
N VAL A 498 13.93 13.04 -7.74
CA VAL A 498 14.85 12.51 -8.73
C VAL A 498 15.08 13.59 -9.78
N LYS A 499 16.33 14.03 -9.90
CA LYS A 499 16.72 15.09 -10.83
C LYS A 499 16.51 14.65 -12.28
N ASN A 500 16.42 15.61 -13.19
CA ASN A 500 16.44 15.33 -14.63
C ASN A 500 17.81 14.77 -15.04
N GLY A 501 17.82 13.87 -16.03
CA GLY A 501 19.02 13.45 -16.71
C GLY A 501 19.48 14.46 -17.78
N ASN A 502 20.52 14.12 -18.50
CA ASN A 502 21.18 15.05 -19.44
C ASN A 502 20.45 15.15 -20.79
N GLN A 503 19.69 14.11 -21.18
CA GLN A 503 18.99 14.07 -22.46
C GLN A 503 17.51 14.46 -22.29
N ASP A 504 16.83 14.89 -23.35
CA ASP A 504 15.42 15.29 -23.27
C ASP A 504 14.49 14.16 -22.84
N GLN A 505 14.78 12.92 -23.25
CA GLN A 505 14.01 11.74 -22.80
C GLN A 505 14.23 11.40 -21.31
N ASP A 506 15.20 11.98 -20.66
CA ASP A 506 15.55 11.79 -19.26
C ASP A 506 15.01 12.92 -18.36
N ARG A 507 14.15 13.78 -18.90
CA ARG A 507 13.57 14.91 -18.18
C ARG A 507 12.10 14.74 -17.93
N MET A 508 11.61 15.36 -16.86
CA MET A 508 10.17 15.45 -16.60
C MET A 508 9.45 16.08 -17.79
N LEU A 509 8.25 15.61 -18.07
CA LEU A 509 7.32 16.28 -18.97
C LEU A 509 6.91 17.64 -18.40
N PRO A 510 6.53 18.60 -19.25
CA PRO A 510 6.00 19.88 -18.78
C PRO A 510 4.65 19.68 -18.07
N PRO A 511 4.26 20.60 -17.17
CA PRO A 511 2.97 20.55 -16.51
C PRO A 511 1.80 20.64 -17.49
N PRO A 512 0.67 19.99 -17.24
CA PRO A 512 -0.55 20.21 -17.99
C PRO A 512 -1.08 21.63 -17.75
N LEU A 513 -1.89 22.12 -18.71
CA LEU A 513 -2.34 23.53 -18.73
C LEU A 513 -3.22 23.95 -17.54
N HIS A 514 -3.90 23.01 -16.89
CA HIS A 514 -4.92 23.30 -15.88
C HIS A 514 -4.67 22.53 -14.59
N MET A 515 -3.46 22.67 -14.02
CA MET A 515 -3.18 22.11 -12.69
C MET A 515 -4.07 22.76 -11.61
N PRO A 516 -4.56 21.97 -10.63
CA PRO A 516 -5.30 22.50 -9.49
C PRO A 516 -4.51 23.61 -8.78
N ARG A 517 -5.21 24.67 -8.39
CA ARG A 517 -4.59 25.81 -7.68
C ARG A 517 -4.54 25.54 -6.16
N CYS A 518 -3.45 25.91 -5.57
CA CYS A 518 -3.31 25.96 -4.11
C CYS A 518 -4.06 27.14 -3.50
#